data_501f10ac4eb3f83db903d04548c39002
#
_entry.id   501f10ac4eb3f83db903d04548c39002
#
_cell.length_a   1.000
_cell.length_b   1.000
_cell.length_c   1.000
_cell.angle_alpha   90.00
_cell.angle_beta   90.00
_cell.angle_gamma   90.00
#
_symmetry.space_group_name_H-M   'P 1'
#
loop_
_entity.id
_entity.type
_entity.pdbx_description
1 polymer ?
#
loop_
_entity_poly.entity_id
_entity_poly.type
_entity_poly.pdbx_seq_one_letter_code
_entity_poly.pdbx_strand_id
1 'polypeptide(L)'
;MKIRAEEISNIIQQQVENFDKKATKSEVGTVLEVGDGIARVYGLDNVQAGELVEFPGNITGMALNLEEDNVGVVIFGSDRTIKEGDEVKRTERIAEIPVGEGLLGRVVDPLGLPIDGKGPIASTETRLIETIAPGIVDRKSVHEPMQTGLKAIDSMVPIGRGQRELIIGDRQTGKTAIAIDTIINQKGGDVICIYVGIGQKRSTMAQIVQRLETEGAMAHTIVVSSTASEPAPLQFLAPYSGVSIGEYFRDKGQHVLCVYDDLSKQAVAYRQLSLLLRRPPGREAYPGDVFYLHSRLLERSCKLSDERGAGSLTALPIIETQAGDVSAYIPTNVISXTDGQIFLSSDLFNSGIRPAINVGLSVSRVGGAAQVKAMKQVAGTXRLDLAQYREKEAFAQFGSDLDQATQRQLARGQRLVEILKQPQYQPMPWVDQVVSIFAATNGYLDEQPLNALSKFETEFLNFVQTKKADLRKSIEEAGKIDDAAETELKSALDEFVQAFSA
;
A
#
# COMPACT_ATOMS: atom_id res chain seq x y z
N MET A 1 6.97 -33.25 8.46
CA MET A 1 8.32 -33.62 7.98
C MET A 1 9.01 -34.43 9.07
N LYS A 2 9.55 -35.59 8.71
CA LYS A 2 10.21 -36.46 9.67
C LYS A 2 11.70 -36.53 9.42
N ILE A 3 12.48 -36.54 10.48
CA ILE A 3 13.94 -36.70 10.40
C ILE A 3 14.25 -38.18 10.24
N ARG A 4 15.13 -38.51 9.31
CA ARG A 4 15.52 -39.91 9.12
C ARG A 4 16.39 -40.38 10.29
N ALA A 5 16.29 -41.67 10.60
CA ALA A 5 17.03 -42.24 11.75
C ALA A 5 18.52 -42.05 11.64
N GLU A 6 19.08 -42.18 10.42
CA GLU A 6 20.53 -42.02 10.28
C GLU A 6 20.99 -40.57 10.47
N GLU A 7 20.12 -39.60 10.15
CA GLU A 7 20.42 -38.19 10.46
C GLU A 7 20.55 -37.97 11.96
N ILE A 8 19.63 -38.55 12.71
CA ILE A 8 19.66 -38.41 14.16
C ILE A 8 20.87 -39.11 14.73
N SER A 9 21.21 -40.30 14.23
CA SER A 9 22.37 -41.04 14.73
C SER A 9 23.67 -40.25 14.53
N ASN A 10 23.83 -39.65 13.34
CA ASN A 10 25.03 -38.87 13.06
C ASN A 10 25.15 -37.66 13.98
N ILE A 11 24.01 -36.99 14.23
CA ILE A 11 24.03 -35.81 15.10
C ILE A 11 24.35 -36.20 16.52
N ILE A 12 23.76 -37.27 17.01
CA ILE A 12 24.01 -37.73 18.38
C ILE A 12 25.49 -38.08 18.53
N GLN A 13 26.07 -38.73 17.53
CA GLN A 13 27.48 -39.08 17.58
C GLN A 13 28.36 -37.84 17.69
N GLN A 14 28.05 -36.82 16.87
CA GLN A 14 28.79 -35.56 16.92
C GLN A 14 28.66 -34.87 18.26
N GLN A 15 27.47 -34.90 18.85
CA GLN A 15 27.29 -34.26 20.14
C GLN A 15 28.03 -34.97 21.25
N VAL A 16 28.08 -36.30 21.18
CA VAL A 16 28.86 -37.05 22.16
C VAL A 16 30.36 -36.70 22.06
N GLU A 17 30.87 -36.60 20.85
CA GLU A 17 32.26 -36.27 20.64
C GLU A 17 32.62 -34.87 21.12
N ASN A 18 31.68 -33.95 21.07
CA ASN A 18 31.94 -32.57 21.47
C ASN A 18 31.36 -32.22 22.82
N PHE A 19 30.96 -33.23 23.60
CA PHE A 19 30.26 -32.99 24.85
C PHE A 19 31.02 -32.09 25.82
N ASP A 20 32.32 -32.33 25.94
CA ASP A 20 33.13 -31.60 26.90
C ASP A 20 33.44 -30.18 26.48
N LYS A 21 33.17 -29.83 25.25
CA LYS A 21 33.50 -28.51 24.71
C LYS A 21 32.37 -27.51 24.83
N LYS A 22 31.20 -27.96 25.23
CA LYS A 22 30.05 -27.08 25.18
C LYS A 22 29.35 -26.96 26.52
N ALA A 23 29.32 -25.74 27.03
CA ALA A 23 28.63 -25.44 28.28
C ALA A 23 27.16 -25.10 28.04
N THR A 24 26.79 -24.67 26.86
CA THR A 24 25.44 -24.16 26.57
C THR A 24 24.82 -24.84 25.36
N LYS A 25 24.61 -26.11 25.48
CA LYS A 25 24.14 -26.90 24.35
C LYS A 25 22.75 -26.58 23.89
N SER A 26 21.89 -26.11 24.80
CA SER A 26 20.50 -25.79 24.43
C SER A 26 20.43 -24.62 23.47
N GLU A 27 21.49 -23.87 23.29
CA GLU A 27 21.54 -22.68 22.44
C GLU A 27 22.12 -22.96 21.07
N VAL A 28 22.45 -24.19 20.75
CA VAL A 28 22.98 -24.52 19.43
C VAL A 28 22.18 -25.66 18.81
N GLY A 29 22.25 -25.71 17.49
CA GLY A 29 21.66 -26.79 16.73
C GLY A 29 22.54 -27.18 15.58
N THR A 30 22.10 -28.15 14.80
CA THR A 30 22.87 -28.71 13.70
C THR A 30 22.02 -28.70 12.42
N VAL A 31 22.61 -28.24 11.32
CA VAL A 31 21.91 -28.23 10.02
C VAL A 31 21.70 -29.66 9.55
N LEU A 32 20.44 -30.04 9.34
CA LEU A 32 20.09 -31.34 8.76
C LEU A 32 20.10 -31.29 7.27
N GLU A 33 19.52 -30.24 6.69
CA GLU A 33 19.58 -30.02 5.25
C GLU A 33 19.40 -28.54 4.98
N VAL A 34 19.90 -28.09 3.84
CA VAL A 34 19.88 -26.70 3.45
C VAL A 34 19.73 -26.59 1.94
N GLY A 35 18.97 -25.59 1.51
CA GLY A 35 18.80 -25.32 0.10
C GLY A 35 17.61 -24.41 -0.13
N ASP A 36 17.68 -23.61 -1.19
CA ASP A 36 16.58 -22.75 -1.63
C ASP A 36 16.18 -21.73 -0.55
N GLY A 37 17.14 -21.30 0.26
CA GLY A 37 16.87 -20.30 1.28
C GLY A 37 16.30 -20.83 2.58
N ILE A 38 16.22 -22.16 2.71
CA ILE A 38 15.65 -22.83 3.88
C ILE A 38 16.67 -23.76 4.48
N ALA A 39 16.71 -23.85 5.81
CA ALA A 39 17.46 -24.88 6.50
C ALA A 39 16.55 -25.59 7.48
N ARG A 40 16.72 -26.91 7.58
CA ARG A 40 16.13 -27.68 8.68
C ARG A 40 17.23 -27.92 9.71
N VAL A 41 16.92 -27.64 10.96
CA VAL A 41 17.91 -27.64 12.03
C VAL A 41 17.43 -28.53 13.16
N TYR A 42 18.33 -29.41 13.60
CA TYR A 42 18.07 -30.26 14.77
C TYR A 42 18.68 -29.61 16.00
N GLY A 43 18.01 -29.72 17.11
CA GLY A 43 18.48 -29.08 18.33
C GLY A 43 17.65 -27.85 18.63
N LEU A 44 18.20 -26.73 18.88
CA LEU A 44 17.48 -25.46 19.09
C LEU A 44 16.16 -25.66 19.83
N ASP A 45 16.22 -26.44 20.94
CA ASP A 45 14.99 -26.91 21.60
C ASP A 45 14.16 -25.78 22.16
N ASN A 46 14.79 -24.68 22.53
CA ASN A 46 14.09 -23.56 23.16
C ASN A 46 13.91 -22.37 22.25
N VAL A 47 14.22 -22.49 20.97
CA VAL A 47 14.08 -21.38 20.05
C VAL A 47 12.60 -21.00 19.90
N GLN A 48 12.36 -19.69 19.71
CA GLN A 48 11.01 -19.20 19.53
C GLN A 48 10.75 -18.87 18.05
N ALA A 49 9.51 -18.99 17.63
CA ALA A 49 9.15 -18.56 16.29
C ALA A 49 9.46 -17.06 16.13
N GLY A 50 10.09 -16.72 15.03
CA GLY A 50 10.53 -15.34 14.80
C GLY A 50 11.87 -14.99 15.37
N GLU A 51 12.48 -15.91 16.08
CA GLU A 51 13.80 -15.66 16.66
C GLU A 51 14.89 -15.76 15.61
N LEU A 52 15.88 -14.85 15.67
CA LEU A 52 17.03 -14.89 14.78
C LEU A 52 18.02 -15.95 15.24
N VAL A 53 18.62 -16.63 14.26
CA VAL A 53 19.68 -17.59 14.51
C VAL A 53 20.86 -17.27 13.59
N GLU A 54 22.04 -17.74 13.97
CA GLU A 54 23.27 -17.46 13.23
C GLU A 54 23.87 -18.73 12.67
N PHE A 55 24.17 -18.70 11.38
CA PHE A 55 24.93 -19.75 10.70
C PHE A 55 26.39 -19.32 10.58
N PRO A 56 27.29 -20.25 10.29
CA PRO A 56 28.67 -19.86 10.05
C PRO A 56 28.78 -18.86 8.91
N GLY A 57 29.77 -17.94 9.02
CA GLY A 57 29.97 -16.93 8.00
C GLY A 57 29.11 -15.70 8.17
N ASN A 58 28.63 -15.47 9.38
CA ASN A 58 27.82 -14.29 9.68
C ASN A 58 26.51 -14.23 8.88
N ILE A 59 25.96 -15.40 8.60
CA ILE A 59 24.67 -15.48 7.89
C ILE A 59 23.57 -15.62 8.93
N THR A 60 22.54 -14.80 8.78
CA THR A 60 21.42 -14.77 9.71
C THR A 60 20.23 -15.48 9.13
N GLY A 61 19.48 -16.18 9.98
CA GLY A 61 18.22 -16.76 9.61
C GLY A 61 17.19 -16.49 10.69
N MET A 62 15.96 -16.93 10.42
CA MET A 62 14.87 -16.75 11.37
C MET A 62 14.10 -18.05 11.48
N ALA A 63 13.84 -18.47 12.73
CA ALA A 63 13.04 -19.66 12.98
C ALA A 63 11.60 -19.37 12.57
N LEU A 64 11.07 -20.17 11.67
CA LEU A 64 9.74 -19.94 11.15
C LEU A 64 8.77 -21.07 11.50
N ASN A 65 9.25 -22.31 11.48
CA ASN A 65 8.40 -23.47 11.67
C ASN A 65 8.99 -24.33 12.77
N LEU A 66 8.32 -24.39 13.91
CA LEU A 66 8.77 -25.18 15.05
C LEU A 66 8.06 -26.54 15.04
N GLU A 67 8.83 -27.61 14.86
CA GLU A 67 8.30 -28.94 14.91
C GLU A 67 8.96 -29.71 16.06
N GLU A 68 8.38 -30.85 16.37
CA GLU A 68 8.79 -31.58 17.56
C GLU A 68 10.28 -31.96 17.48
N ASP A 69 10.74 -32.36 16.32
CA ASP A 69 12.11 -32.88 16.16
C ASP A 69 13.01 -32.04 15.28
N ASN A 70 12.52 -30.90 14.77
CA ASN A 70 13.37 -29.99 14.00
C ASN A 70 12.74 -28.63 13.91
N VAL A 71 13.53 -27.66 13.44
CA VAL A 71 13.10 -26.28 13.27
C VAL A 71 13.36 -25.90 11.81
N GLY A 72 12.34 -25.36 11.16
CA GLY A 72 12.49 -24.78 9.83
C GLY A 72 12.93 -23.34 9.95
N VAL A 73 14.06 -23.03 9.30
CA VAL A 73 14.68 -21.71 9.38
C VAL A 73 14.74 -21.12 8.00
N VAL A 74 14.29 -19.86 7.84
CA VAL A 74 14.47 -19.13 6.60
C VAL A 74 15.77 -18.35 6.70
N ILE A 75 16.54 -18.35 5.60
CA ILE A 75 17.87 -17.78 5.58
C ILE A 75 17.84 -16.44 4.87
N PHE A 76 18.34 -15.41 5.55
CA PHE A 76 18.39 -14.06 4.98
C PHE A 76 19.75 -13.85 4.32
N GLY A 77 19.85 -14.31 3.08
CA GLY A 77 21.09 -14.18 2.33
C GLY A 77 21.38 -15.44 1.55
N SER A 78 22.65 -15.56 1.11
CA SER A 78 23.07 -16.71 0.35
C SER A 78 23.28 -17.92 1.27
N ASP A 79 22.74 -19.07 0.83
CA ASP A 79 22.93 -20.29 1.59
C ASP A 79 24.05 -21.15 1.04
N ARG A 80 24.84 -20.62 0.12
CA ARG A 80 25.84 -21.42 -0.58
C ARG A 80 26.92 -21.97 0.32
N THR A 81 27.28 -21.25 1.37
CA THR A 81 28.35 -21.69 2.27
C THR A 81 27.84 -22.49 3.46
N ILE A 82 26.56 -22.67 3.58
CA ILE A 82 25.99 -23.45 4.69
C ILE A 82 25.90 -24.90 4.27
N LYS A 83 26.37 -25.79 5.14
CA LYS A 83 26.44 -27.20 4.85
C LYS A 83 25.73 -28.02 5.90
N GLU A 84 25.30 -29.21 5.52
CA GLU A 84 24.81 -30.19 6.49
C GLU A 84 25.86 -30.40 7.56
N GLY A 85 25.43 -30.45 8.81
CA GLY A 85 26.30 -30.62 9.92
C GLY A 85 26.82 -29.34 10.52
N ASP A 86 26.65 -28.20 9.86
CA ASP A 86 27.06 -26.91 10.41
C ASP A 86 26.33 -26.60 11.71
N GLU A 87 26.99 -25.90 12.59
CA GLU A 87 26.43 -25.47 13.85
C GLU A 87 25.59 -24.20 13.65
N VAL A 88 24.42 -24.17 14.25
CA VAL A 88 23.54 -23.00 14.21
C VAL A 88 23.38 -22.49 15.64
N LYS A 89 23.56 -21.21 15.84
CA LYS A 89 23.51 -20.62 17.17
C LYS A 89 22.20 -19.85 17.36
N ARG A 90 21.57 -20.08 18.50
CA ARG A 90 20.42 -19.30 18.91
C ARG A 90 20.91 -17.93 19.38
N THR A 91 20.23 -16.85 18.96
CA THR A 91 20.60 -15.52 19.43
C THR A 91 19.78 -15.04 20.59
N GLU A 92 18.63 -15.66 20.83
CA GLU A 92 17.65 -15.25 21.82
C GLU A 92 17.08 -13.86 21.53
N ARG A 93 17.21 -13.41 20.28
CA ARG A 93 16.68 -12.12 19.84
C ARG A 93 15.63 -12.33 18.76
N ILE A 94 14.48 -11.72 18.96
CA ILE A 94 13.44 -11.71 17.94
C ILE A 94 13.82 -10.69 16.87
N ALA A 95 13.45 -10.94 15.62
CA ALA A 95 13.85 -10.09 14.51
C ALA A 95 13.44 -8.64 14.75
N GLU A 96 14.36 -7.73 14.56
CA GLU A 96 14.17 -6.29 14.77
C GLU A 96 14.64 -5.51 13.55
N ILE A 97 14.16 -4.27 13.43
CA ILE A 97 14.56 -3.39 12.35
C ILE A 97 14.87 -2.01 12.92
N PRO A 98 15.91 -1.32 12.41
CA PRO A 98 16.16 0.06 12.82
C PRO A 98 15.00 0.96 12.40
N VAL A 99 14.67 1.91 13.26
CA VAL A 99 13.59 2.86 13.02
C VAL A 99 14.06 4.26 13.35
N GLY A 100 13.27 5.24 12.95
CA GLY A 100 13.51 6.63 13.32
C GLY A 100 13.67 7.53 12.12
N GLU A 101 13.85 8.80 12.42
CA GLU A 101 13.94 9.85 11.40
C GLU A 101 15.13 9.68 10.47
N GLY A 102 16.16 8.96 10.91
CA GLY A 102 17.31 8.69 10.06
C GLY A 102 17.01 7.88 8.81
N LEU A 103 15.85 7.23 8.76
CA LEU A 103 15.46 6.47 7.58
C LEU A 103 14.75 7.33 6.53
N LEU A 104 14.34 8.54 6.87
CA LEU A 104 13.66 9.40 5.89
C LEU A 104 14.58 9.68 4.72
N GLY A 105 14.07 9.51 3.51
CA GLY A 105 14.83 9.72 2.30
C GLY A 105 15.74 8.56 1.93
N ARG A 106 15.70 7.46 2.67
CA ARG A 106 16.61 6.35 2.46
C ARG A 106 15.89 5.14 1.83
N VAL A 107 16.70 4.30 1.20
CA VAL A 107 16.25 3.03 0.65
C VAL A 107 16.97 1.92 1.41
N VAL A 108 16.19 1.04 2.04
CA VAL A 108 16.76 -0.05 2.84
C VAL A 108 16.18 -1.39 2.39
N ASP A 109 16.86 -2.47 2.76
CA ASP A 109 16.32 -3.81 2.56
C ASP A 109 15.45 -4.19 3.77
N PRO A 110 14.79 -5.36 3.73
CA PRO A 110 13.90 -5.72 4.85
C PRO A 110 14.58 -5.94 6.19
N LEU A 111 15.91 -6.02 6.22
CA LEU A 111 16.64 -6.08 7.47
C LEU A 111 17.07 -4.69 7.94
N GLY A 112 16.74 -3.67 7.18
CA GLY A 112 17.10 -2.30 7.53
C GLY A 112 18.46 -1.85 7.06
N LEU A 113 19.14 -2.67 6.25
CA LEU A 113 20.44 -2.29 5.73
C LEU A 113 20.29 -1.36 4.54
N PRO A 114 21.09 -0.28 4.48
CA PRO A 114 20.95 0.66 3.36
C PRO A 114 21.41 0.03 2.04
N ILE A 115 20.64 0.29 1.00
CA ILE A 115 20.96 -0.20 -0.34
C ILE A 115 20.99 0.93 -1.36
N ASP A 116 21.06 2.17 -0.89
CA ASP A 116 21.06 3.35 -1.77
C ASP A 116 22.44 3.98 -1.94
N GLY A 117 23.46 3.39 -1.35
CA GLY A 117 24.81 3.92 -1.48
C GLY A 117 25.10 5.18 -0.70
N LYS A 118 24.22 5.54 0.24
CA LYS A 118 24.37 6.80 0.98
C LYS A 118 24.91 6.60 2.40
N GLY A 119 25.53 5.47 2.66
CA GLY A 119 26.16 5.22 3.94
C GLY A 119 25.22 4.67 4.99
N PRO A 120 25.73 4.47 6.20
CA PRO A 120 24.93 3.85 7.26
C PRO A 120 23.70 4.68 7.64
N ILE A 121 22.69 3.99 8.14
CA ILE A 121 21.48 4.65 8.65
C ILE A 121 21.77 5.23 10.04
N ALA A 122 21.44 6.50 10.23
CA ALA A 122 21.59 7.15 11.53
C ALA A 122 20.39 6.79 12.39
N SER A 123 20.48 5.67 13.10
CA SER A 123 19.38 5.18 13.93
C SER A 123 19.95 4.62 15.23
N THR A 124 19.33 5.01 16.34
CA THR A 124 19.73 4.50 17.65
C THR A 124 18.66 3.60 18.27
N GLU A 125 17.60 3.32 17.53
CA GLU A 125 16.45 2.61 18.06
C GLU A 125 16.01 1.52 17.11
N THR A 126 15.52 0.41 17.65
CA THR A 126 14.95 -0.67 16.85
C THR A 126 13.54 -1.00 17.33
N ARG A 127 12.80 -1.69 16.48
CA ARG A 127 11.50 -2.24 16.87
C ARG A 127 11.39 -3.66 16.33
N LEU A 128 10.60 -4.47 17.01
CA LEU A 128 10.33 -5.81 16.53
C LEU A 128 9.61 -5.75 15.19
N ILE A 129 9.98 -6.65 14.29
CA ILE A 129 9.36 -6.70 12.97
C ILE A 129 7.95 -7.24 13.07
N GLU A 130 7.72 -8.25 13.91
CA GLU A 130 6.38 -8.79 14.14
C GLU A 130 5.89 -8.35 15.51
N THR A 131 4.78 -7.64 15.55
CA THR A 131 4.17 -7.18 16.79
C THR A 131 2.67 -7.41 16.74
N ILE A 132 2.07 -7.37 17.91
CA ILE A 132 0.61 -7.47 18.02
C ILE A 132 0.01 -6.11 17.70
N ALA A 133 -1.04 -6.11 16.86
CA ALA A 133 -1.72 -4.88 16.51
C ALA A 133 -2.38 -4.24 17.71
N PRO A 134 -2.59 -2.92 17.70
CA PRO A 134 -3.31 -2.26 18.80
C PRO A 134 -4.69 -2.86 19.01
N GLY A 135 -5.11 -2.96 20.26
CA GLY A 135 -6.41 -3.50 20.59
C GLY A 135 -7.55 -2.53 20.35
N ILE A 136 -8.76 -3.00 20.65
CA ILE A 136 -9.97 -2.21 20.38
C ILE A 136 -9.97 -0.89 21.13
N VAL A 137 -9.58 -0.90 22.41
CA VAL A 137 -9.64 0.32 23.21
C VAL A 137 -8.56 1.34 22.82
N ASP A 138 -7.55 0.88 22.09
CA ASP A 138 -6.47 1.78 21.66
C ASP A 138 -6.78 2.48 20.34
N ARG A 139 -7.91 2.19 19.72
CA ARG A 139 -8.25 2.70 18.41
C ARG A 139 -9.37 3.72 18.48
N LYS A 140 -9.40 4.55 17.46
CA LYS A 140 -10.45 5.55 17.24
C LYS A 140 -10.96 5.36 15.81
N SER A 141 -12.22 5.65 15.59
CA SER A 141 -12.80 5.55 14.23
C SER A 141 -12.08 6.49 13.28
N VAL A 142 -11.89 6.03 12.05
CA VAL A 142 -11.25 6.84 11.02
C VAL A 142 -12.16 8.02 10.70
N HIS A 143 -11.60 9.25 10.77
CA HIS A 143 -12.39 10.46 10.57
C HIS A 143 -11.61 11.58 9.90
N GLU A 144 -10.37 11.35 9.51
CA GLU A 144 -9.54 12.38 8.88
C GLU A 144 -9.18 11.92 7.48
N PRO A 145 -9.23 12.80 6.47
CA PRO A 145 -8.90 12.38 5.11
C PRO A 145 -7.42 12.13 4.90
N MET A 146 -7.14 11.09 4.11
CA MET A 146 -5.83 10.87 3.51
C MET A 146 -5.98 11.28 2.06
N GLN A 147 -5.54 12.48 1.72
CA GLN A 147 -5.75 13.02 0.39
C GLN A 147 -4.80 12.34 -0.59
N THR A 148 -5.35 11.71 -1.61
CA THR A 148 -4.52 11.08 -2.63
C THR A 148 -4.08 12.06 -3.71
N GLY A 149 -4.80 13.15 -3.88
CA GLY A 149 -4.56 14.07 -4.96
C GLY A 149 -5.22 13.67 -6.27
N LEU A 150 -5.93 12.55 -6.27
CA LEU A 150 -6.62 12.07 -7.47
C LEU A 150 -8.11 12.32 -7.31
N LYS A 151 -8.67 13.08 -8.25
CA LYS A 151 -10.09 13.47 -8.18
C LYS A 151 -11.00 12.26 -8.08
N ALA A 152 -10.71 11.23 -8.88
CA ALA A 152 -11.58 10.05 -8.89
C ALA A 152 -11.60 9.34 -7.55
N ILE A 153 -10.48 9.32 -6.86
CA ILE A 153 -10.42 8.63 -5.56
C ILE A 153 -10.97 9.51 -4.45
N ASP A 154 -10.47 10.74 -4.36
CA ASP A 154 -10.86 11.59 -3.23
C ASP A 154 -12.35 11.92 -3.25
N SER A 155 -12.97 11.93 -4.43
CA SER A 155 -14.41 12.19 -4.53
C SER A 155 -15.25 10.92 -4.45
N MET A 156 -14.80 9.81 -5.05
CA MET A 156 -15.66 8.65 -5.21
C MET A 156 -15.32 7.50 -4.25
N VAL A 157 -14.06 7.35 -3.87
CA VAL A 157 -13.60 6.22 -3.05
C VAL A 157 -12.63 6.77 -2.00
N PRO A 158 -13.08 7.68 -1.14
CA PRO A 158 -12.16 8.40 -0.26
C PRO A 158 -11.47 7.51 0.77
N ILE A 159 -10.24 7.87 1.08
CA ILE A 159 -9.41 7.13 2.01
C ILE A 159 -9.17 8.00 3.24
N GLY A 160 -9.34 7.40 4.40
CA GLY A 160 -9.08 8.11 5.67
C GLY A 160 -7.81 7.65 6.33
N ARG A 161 -7.33 8.49 7.23
CA ARG A 161 -6.09 8.18 7.98
C ARG A 161 -6.36 7.05 8.96
N GLY A 162 -5.67 5.93 8.74
CA GLY A 162 -5.86 4.71 9.51
C GLY A 162 -6.64 3.65 8.79
N GLN A 163 -7.12 3.93 7.60
CA GLN A 163 -7.89 3.00 6.79
C GLN A 163 -6.98 2.05 6.03
N ARG A 164 -7.49 0.88 5.70
CA ARG A 164 -6.82 -0.07 4.80
C ARG A 164 -7.63 -0.12 3.52
N GLU A 165 -7.09 0.46 2.46
CA GLU A 165 -7.79 0.50 1.18
C GLU A 165 -6.97 -0.25 0.14
N LEU A 166 -7.52 -1.32 -0.38
CA LEU A 166 -6.87 -2.18 -1.35
C LEU A 166 -6.86 -1.54 -2.73
N ILE A 167 -5.74 -1.63 -3.43
CA ILE A 167 -5.66 -1.27 -4.84
C ILE A 167 -5.49 -2.58 -5.60
N ILE A 168 -6.43 -2.89 -6.49
CA ILE A 168 -6.48 -4.21 -7.10
C ILE A 168 -6.77 -4.10 -8.60
N GLY A 169 -6.07 -4.91 -9.39
CA GLY A 169 -6.25 -4.92 -10.84
C GLY A 169 -5.20 -5.75 -11.53
N ASP A 170 -5.38 -5.94 -12.82
CA ASP A 170 -4.43 -6.70 -13.64
C ASP A 170 -3.13 -5.92 -13.81
N ARG A 171 -2.13 -6.61 -14.38
CA ARG A 171 -0.83 -5.97 -14.66
C ARG A 171 -1.03 -4.71 -15.49
N GLN A 172 -0.25 -3.68 -15.16
CA GLN A 172 -0.15 -2.45 -15.96
C GLN A 172 -1.49 -1.73 -16.11
N THR A 173 -2.26 -1.72 -15.03
CA THR A 173 -3.51 -0.93 -15.00
C THR A 173 -3.36 0.35 -14.19
N GLY A 174 -2.16 0.63 -13.67
CA GLY A 174 -1.91 1.87 -12.97
C GLY A 174 -1.92 1.76 -11.45
N LYS A 175 -1.82 0.55 -10.89
CA LYS A 175 -1.86 0.37 -9.44
C LYS A 175 -0.72 1.12 -8.75
N THR A 176 0.50 0.91 -9.22
CA THR A 176 1.66 1.59 -8.64
C THR A 176 1.57 3.10 -8.83
N ALA A 177 1.08 3.54 -9.97
CA ALA A 177 0.97 4.98 -10.24
C ALA A 177 0.05 5.66 -9.22
N ILE A 178 -1.04 5.02 -8.85
CA ILE A 178 -1.93 5.58 -7.83
C ILE A 178 -1.19 5.73 -6.50
N ALA A 179 -0.45 4.70 -6.11
CA ALA A 179 0.30 4.75 -4.85
C ALA A 179 1.36 5.86 -4.89
N ILE A 180 2.09 5.97 -5.99
CA ILE A 180 3.12 6.99 -6.12
C ILE A 180 2.50 8.39 -6.10
N ASP A 181 1.39 8.58 -6.80
CA ASP A 181 0.71 9.89 -6.77
C ASP A 181 0.27 10.25 -5.35
N THR A 182 -0.22 9.28 -4.60
CA THR A 182 -0.62 9.53 -3.21
C THR A 182 0.58 9.98 -2.38
N ILE A 183 1.74 9.32 -2.57
CA ILE A 183 2.95 9.71 -1.86
C ILE A 183 3.38 11.13 -2.26
N ILE A 184 3.37 11.42 -3.55
CA ILE A 184 3.76 12.75 -4.04
C ILE A 184 2.84 13.82 -3.42
N ASN A 185 1.56 13.51 -3.30
CA ASN A 185 0.60 14.48 -2.78
C ASN A 185 0.84 14.83 -1.31
N GLN A 186 1.62 14.03 -0.57
CA GLN A 186 1.90 14.33 0.82
C GLN A 186 3.03 15.32 1.01
N LYS A 187 3.69 15.74 -0.08
CA LYS A 187 4.78 16.70 0.00
C LYS A 187 4.33 17.97 0.71
N GLY A 188 5.11 18.40 1.67
CA GLY A 188 4.81 19.61 2.42
C GLY A 188 3.76 19.46 3.50
N GLY A 189 3.23 18.27 3.67
CA GLY A 189 2.23 17.98 4.70
C GLY A 189 2.82 17.26 5.90
N ASP A 190 1.95 16.59 6.63
CA ASP A 190 2.33 15.95 7.89
C ASP A 190 2.31 14.42 7.82
N VAL A 191 2.35 13.83 6.63
CA VAL A 191 2.29 12.37 6.48
C VAL A 191 3.66 11.85 6.09
N ILE A 192 4.13 10.85 6.81
CA ILE A 192 5.35 10.12 6.47
C ILE A 192 4.95 8.91 5.65
N CYS A 193 5.62 8.71 4.51
CA CYS A 193 5.26 7.67 3.58
C CYS A 193 6.29 6.56 3.59
N ILE A 194 5.81 5.31 3.52
CA ILE A 194 6.66 4.15 3.41
C ILE A 194 6.22 3.36 2.19
N TYR A 195 7.13 3.19 1.25
CA TYR A 195 6.86 2.39 0.06
C TYR A 195 7.60 1.07 0.18
N VAL A 196 6.86 -0.02 0.23
CA VAL A 196 7.44 -1.35 0.33
C VAL A 196 7.31 -2.02 -1.02
N GLY A 197 8.43 -2.18 -1.71
CA GLY A 197 8.46 -2.88 -2.99
C GLY A 197 8.81 -4.33 -2.77
N ILE A 198 7.94 -5.23 -3.21
CA ILE A 198 8.09 -6.65 -2.97
C ILE A 198 8.13 -7.38 -4.30
N GLY A 199 9.25 -8.03 -4.58
CA GLY A 199 9.37 -8.83 -5.78
C GLY A 199 9.40 -8.06 -7.08
N GLN A 200 9.67 -6.76 -7.02
CA GLN A 200 9.78 -5.93 -8.21
C GLN A 200 11.14 -6.11 -8.87
N LYS A 201 11.22 -5.84 -10.16
CA LYS A 201 12.52 -5.81 -10.83
C LYS A 201 13.37 -4.66 -10.27
N ARG A 202 14.69 -4.85 -10.27
CA ARG A 202 15.58 -3.79 -9.81
C ARG A 202 15.40 -2.51 -10.62
N SER A 203 15.23 -2.64 -11.94
CA SER A 203 15.02 -1.46 -12.78
C SER A 203 13.73 -0.73 -12.42
N THR A 204 12.68 -1.46 -12.11
CA THR A 204 11.42 -0.85 -11.69
C THR A 204 11.60 -0.08 -10.38
N MET A 205 12.30 -0.69 -9.42
CA MET A 205 12.53 -0.01 -8.14
C MET A 205 13.37 1.24 -8.33
N ALA A 206 14.39 1.18 -9.19
CA ALA A 206 15.21 2.36 -9.48
C ALA A 206 14.38 3.48 -10.08
N GLN A 207 13.47 3.14 -10.99
CA GLN A 207 12.59 4.13 -11.60
C GLN A 207 11.66 4.76 -10.58
N ILE A 208 11.11 3.96 -9.66
CA ILE A 208 10.22 4.49 -8.63
C ILE A 208 10.97 5.47 -7.72
N VAL A 209 12.16 5.09 -7.26
CA VAL A 209 12.95 5.96 -6.40
C VAL A 209 13.30 7.25 -7.14
N GLN A 210 13.70 7.14 -8.42
CA GLN A 210 14.03 8.31 -9.22
C GLN A 210 12.82 9.21 -9.38
N ARG A 211 11.64 8.64 -9.59
CA ARG A 211 10.43 9.45 -9.72
C ARG A 211 10.12 10.18 -8.41
N LEU A 212 10.26 9.50 -7.29
CA LEU A 212 10.02 10.16 -6.01
C LEU A 212 11.00 11.29 -5.76
N GLU A 213 12.27 11.11 -6.16
CA GLU A 213 13.26 12.17 -6.03
C GLU A 213 12.94 13.35 -6.95
N THR A 214 12.60 13.05 -8.19
CA THR A 214 12.27 14.09 -9.17
C THR A 214 11.10 14.95 -8.72
N GLU A 215 10.09 14.31 -8.13
CA GLU A 215 8.90 15.03 -7.69
C GLU A 215 9.06 15.66 -6.31
N GLY A 216 10.22 15.52 -5.69
CA GLY A 216 10.45 16.12 -4.39
C GLY A 216 9.80 15.38 -3.24
N ALA A 217 9.49 14.09 -3.44
CA ALA A 217 8.77 13.31 -2.44
C ALA A 217 9.68 12.42 -1.59
N MET A 218 10.95 12.25 -1.96
CA MET A 218 11.82 11.34 -1.18
C MET A 218 12.07 11.86 0.22
N ALA A 219 12.05 13.17 0.44
CA ALA A 219 12.38 13.69 1.77
C ALA A 219 11.42 13.22 2.86
N HIS A 220 10.17 12.91 2.49
CA HIS A 220 9.20 12.41 3.47
C HIS A 220 8.88 10.93 3.27
N THR A 221 9.74 10.21 2.55
CA THR A 221 9.47 8.82 2.18
C THR A 221 10.62 7.91 2.61
N ILE A 222 10.26 6.72 3.04
CA ILE A 222 11.20 5.63 3.33
C ILE A 222 10.84 4.50 2.38
N VAL A 223 11.85 3.94 1.69
CA VAL A 223 11.63 2.85 0.75
C VAL A 223 12.24 1.58 1.32
N VAL A 224 11.44 0.52 1.41
CA VAL A 224 11.90 -0.81 1.78
C VAL A 224 11.78 -1.68 0.54
N SER A 225 12.88 -2.25 0.11
CA SER A 225 12.91 -2.95 -1.17
C SER A 225 13.44 -4.37 -1.03
N SER A 226 12.67 -5.31 -1.53
CA SER A 226 13.12 -6.68 -1.74
C SER A 226 12.78 -7.07 -3.16
N THR A 227 13.78 -7.01 -4.05
CA THR A 227 13.52 -7.20 -5.47
C THR A 227 13.32 -8.67 -5.83
N ALA A 228 12.92 -8.92 -7.07
CA ALA A 228 12.66 -10.28 -7.54
C ALA A 228 13.88 -11.18 -7.48
N SER A 229 15.09 -10.60 -7.52
CA SER A 229 16.32 -11.39 -7.44
C SER A 229 16.73 -11.71 -6.00
N GLU A 230 16.05 -11.14 -5.01
CA GLU A 230 16.32 -11.44 -3.61
C GLU A 230 15.67 -12.77 -3.21
N PRO A 231 16.22 -13.46 -2.21
CA PRO A 231 15.60 -14.71 -1.74
C PRO A 231 14.17 -14.51 -1.24
N ALA A 232 13.37 -15.55 -1.36
CA ALA A 232 11.99 -15.49 -0.91
C ALA A 232 11.83 -15.06 0.55
N PRO A 233 12.70 -15.47 1.49
CA PRO A 233 12.52 -14.98 2.87
C PRO A 233 12.51 -13.47 3.00
N LEU A 234 13.30 -12.76 2.22
CA LEU A 234 13.33 -11.29 2.29
C LEU A 234 12.04 -10.71 1.70
N GLN A 235 11.52 -11.31 0.64
CA GLN A 235 10.24 -10.86 0.09
C GLN A 235 9.11 -11.09 1.09
N PHE A 236 9.14 -12.21 1.78
CA PHE A 236 8.15 -12.49 2.83
C PHE A 236 8.21 -11.44 3.94
N LEU A 237 9.41 -11.08 4.35
CA LEU A 237 9.61 -10.21 5.51
C LEU A 237 9.29 -8.74 5.22
N ALA A 238 9.44 -8.30 3.98
CA ALA A 238 9.47 -6.88 3.64
C ALA A 238 8.27 -6.08 4.15
N PRO A 239 7.02 -6.53 3.98
CA PRO A 239 5.93 -5.69 4.47
C PRO A 239 5.90 -5.57 5.99
N TYR A 240 6.32 -6.60 6.71
CA TYR A 240 6.40 -6.49 8.16
C TYR A 240 7.46 -5.50 8.59
N SER A 241 8.59 -5.49 7.89
CA SER A 241 9.62 -4.49 8.16
C SER A 241 9.10 -3.08 7.92
N GLY A 242 8.39 -2.90 6.82
CA GLY A 242 7.84 -1.58 6.50
C GLY A 242 6.85 -1.09 7.54
N VAL A 243 5.93 -1.96 7.97
CA VAL A 243 4.93 -1.52 8.92
C VAL A 243 5.56 -1.24 10.29
N SER A 244 6.59 -1.99 10.68
CA SER A 244 7.27 -1.69 11.94
C SER A 244 7.93 -0.31 11.92
N ILE A 245 8.54 0.04 10.79
CA ILE A 245 9.10 1.39 10.65
C ILE A 245 7.98 2.43 10.79
N GLY A 246 6.84 2.17 10.17
CA GLY A 246 5.71 3.10 10.26
C GLY A 246 5.14 3.23 11.65
N GLU A 247 5.09 2.12 12.39
CA GLU A 247 4.54 2.13 13.73
C GLU A 247 5.34 3.04 14.68
N TYR A 248 6.64 3.17 14.44
CA TYR A 248 7.44 4.08 15.23
C TYR A 248 6.87 5.50 15.17
N PHE A 249 6.55 5.98 13.97
CA PHE A 249 6.01 7.32 13.80
C PHE A 249 4.57 7.40 14.28
N ARG A 250 3.77 6.38 13.98
CA ARG A 250 2.37 6.35 14.43
C ARG A 250 2.28 6.45 15.95
N ASP A 251 3.14 5.71 16.64
CA ASP A 251 3.08 5.67 18.10
C ASP A 251 3.57 6.97 18.74
N LYS A 252 4.23 7.83 17.96
CA LYS A 252 4.60 9.17 18.41
C LYS A 252 3.56 10.24 18.07
N GLY A 253 2.39 9.81 17.60
CA GLY A 253 1.33 10.75 17.29
C GLY A 253 1.37 11.27 15.87
N GLN A 254 2.23 10.74 15.02
CA GLN A 254 2.34 11.17 13.64
C GLN A 254 1.47 10.32 12.73
N HIS A 255 1.39 10.72 11.46
CA HIS A 255 0.56 10.04 10.49
C HIS A 255 1.44 9.38 9.44
N VAL A 256 1.10 8.14 9.10
CA VAL A 256 1.92 7.32 8.21
C VAL A 256 1.05 6.75 7.10
N LEU A 257 1.60 6.73 5.90
CA LEU A 257 1.02 6.01 4.76
C LEU A 257 1.97 4.88 4.39
N CYS A 258 1.48 3.66 4.35
CA CYS A 258 2.30 2.51 4.04
C CYS A 258 1.74 1.79 2.82
N VAL A 259 2.53 1.72 1.75
CA VAL A 259 2.15 1.07 0.49
C VAL A 259 2.86 -0.27 0.41
N TYR A 260 2.11 -1.34 0.11
CA TYR A 260 2.70 -2.68 -0.08
C TYR A 260 2.53 -3.09 -1.55
N ASP A 261 3.61 -3.02 -2.30
CA ASP A 261 3.55 -3.23 -3.75
C ASP A 261 4.42 -4.41 -4.15
N ASP A 262 3.92 -5.63 -4.20
CA ASP A 262 2.53 -5.95 -3.91
C ASP A 262 2.45 -7.19 -3.02
N LEU A 263 1.31 -7.37 -2.39
CA LEU A 263 1.11 -8.50 -1.49
C LEU A 263 0.90 -9.82 -2.23
N SER A 264 0.54 -9.76 -3.53
CA SER A 264 0.48 -10.99 -4.33
C SER A 264 1.85 -11.66 -4.38
N LYS A 265 2.90 -10.86 -4.57
CA LYS A 265 4.25 -11.42 -4.63
C LYS A 265 4.71 -11.91 -3.26
N GLN A 266 4.30 -11.24 -2.19
CA GLN A 266 4.60 -11.74 -0.86
C GLN A 266 3.96 -13.11 -0.64
N ALA A 267 2.72 -13.26 -1.08
CA ALA A 267 2.02 -14.53 -0.91
C ALA A 267 2.71 -15.65 -1.69
N VAL A 268 3.20 -15.35 -2.90
CA VAL A 268 3.93 -16.33 -3.69
C VAL A 268 5.23 -16.73 -2.99
N ALA A 269 5.95 -15.75 -2.43
CA ALA A 269 7.16 -16.05 -1.68
C ALA A 269 6.85 -16.93 -0.46
N TYR A 270 5.77 -16.63 0.24
CA TYR A 270 5.39 -17.43 1.40
C TYR A 270 4.97 -18.85 1.01
N ARG A 271 4.27 -18.98 -0.11
CA ARG A 271 3.93 -20.30 -0.64
C ARG A 271 5.19 -21.10 -0.93
N GLN A 272 6.17 -20.47 -1.57
CA GLN A 272 7.43 -21.15 -1.87
C GLN A 272 8.11 -21.62 -0.59
N LEU A 273 8.19 -20.76 0.42
CA LEU A 273 8.81 -21.15 1.68
C LEU A 273 8.04 -22.28 2.35
N SER A 274 6.73 -22.21 2.33
CA SER A 274 5.90 -23.22 2.98
C SER A 274 6.03 -24.58 2.30
N LEU A 275 6.08 -24.60 0.99
CA LEU A 275 6.26 -25.86 0.26
C LEU A 275 7.63 -26.46 0.52
N LEU A 276 8.67 -25.62 0.61
CA LEU A 276 10.01 -26.12 0.94
C LEU A 276 10.09 -26.63 2.36
N LEU A 277 9.32 -26.05 3.28
CA LEU A 277 9.23 -26.54 4.65
C LEU A 277 8.28 -27.71 4.77
N ARG A 278 7.71 -28.16 3.66
CA ARG A 278 6.82 -29.32 3.59
C ARG A 278 5.53 -29.17 4.37
N ARG A 279 5.05 -27.94 4.46
CA ARG A 279 3.72 -27.70 5.00
C ARG A 279 2.70 -28.18 3.98
N PRO A 280 1.58 -28.78 4.42
CA PRO A 280 0.60 -29.27 3.45
C PRO A 280 -0.05 -28.13 2.71
N PRO A 281 -0.08 -28.21 1.38
CA PRO A 281 -0.70 -27.13 0.59
C PRO A 281 -2.22 -27.21 0.60
N GLY A 282 -2.85 -26.07 0.54
CA GLY A 282 -4.29 -25.96 0.41
C GLY A 282 -4.67 -25.40 -0.95
N ARG A 283 -5.67 -24.53 -0.96
CA ARG A 283 -6.18 -23.96 -2.20
C ARG A 283 -5.07 -23.22 -2.95
N GLU A 284 -4.94 -23.48 -4.24
CA GLU A 284 -3.92 -22.92 -5.11
C GLU A 284 -2.51 -23.14 -4.57
N ALA A 285 -2.34 -24.21 -3.81
CA ALA A 285 -1.07 -24.63 -3.19
C ALA A 285 -0.57 -23.68 -2.10
N TYR A 286 -1.38 -22.74 -1.67
CA TYR A 286 -1.02 -21.89 -0.54
C TYR A 286 -1.17 -22.66 0.76
N PRO A 287 -0.35 -22.36 1.78
CA PRO A 287 -0.52 -23.00 3.07
C PRO A 287 -1.79 -22.50 3.76
N GLY A 288 -2.28 -23.27 4.74
CA GLY A 288 -3.52 -22.95 5.40
C GLY A 288 -3.53 -21.62 6.12
N ASP A 289 -2.37 -21.09 6.47
CA ASP A 289 -2.29 -19.84 7.22
C ASP A 289 -1.97 -18.63 6.32
N VAL A 290 -2.16 -18.73 5.01
CA VAL A 290 -1.86 -17.59 4.15
C VAL A 290 -2.80 -16.42 4.41
N PHE A 291 -4.04 -16.68 4.83
CA PHE A 291 -4.91 -15.59 5.23
C PHE A 291 -4.30 -14.81 6.39
N TYR A 292 -3.75 -15.53 7.37
CA TYR A 292 -3.14 -14.90 8.54
C TYR A 292 -1.90 -14.08 8.16
N LEU A 293 -1.18 -14.48 7.12
CA LEU A 293 -0.05 -13.71 6.63
C LEU A 293 -0.43 -12.26 6.38
N HIS A 294 -1.58 -12.05 5.73
CA HIS A 294 -2.01 -10.70 5.37
C HIS A 294 -2.86 -10.05 6.44
N SER A 295 -3.68 -10.84 7.17
CA SER A 295 -4.54 -10.23 8.16
C SER A 295 -3.74 -9.65 9.33
N ARG A 296 -2.70 -10.36 9.80
CA ARG A 296 -1.93 -9.82 10.91
C ARG A 296 -1.10 -8.61 10.51
N LEU A 297 -0.73 -8.51 9.23
CA LEU A 297 -0.07 -7.33 8.72
C LEU A 297 -1.01 -6.14 8.71
N LEU A 298 -2.18 -6.33 8.11
CA LEU A 298 -3.10 -5.22 7.86
C LEU A 298 -3.79 -4.75 9.13
N GLU A 299 -3.95 -5.62 10.13
CA GLU A 299 -4.52 -5.20 11.40
C GLU A 299 -3.66 -4.16 12.12
N ARG A 300 -2.38 -4.08 11.77
CA ARG A 300 -1.48 -3.10 12.39
C ARG A 300 -1.73 -1.68 11.90
N SER A 301 -2.49 -1.52 10.83
CA SER A 301 -2.90 -0.21 10.33
C SER A 301 -4.17 0.22 11.03
N CYS A 302 -4.14 1.42 11.60
CA CYS A 302 -5.30 1.91 12.35
C CYS A 302 -5.12 3.38 12.69
N LYS A 303 -6.18 3.98 13.21
CA LYS A 303 -6.16 5.29 13.82
C LYS A 303 -6.14 5.09 15.33
N LEU A 304 -5.11 5.60 16.00
CA LEU A 304 -4.99 5.44 17.44
C LEU A 304 -5.92 6.41 18.19
N SER A 305 -6.33 5.99 19.37
CA SER A 305 -7.14 6.82 20.25
C SER A 305 -6.36 8.06 20.70
N ASP A 306 -7.11 9.04 21.20
CA ASP A 306 -6.49 10.27 21.71
C ASP A 306 -5.54 9.97 22.87
N GLU A 307 -5.88 9.01 23.72
CA GLU A 307 -5.02 8.62 24.84
C GLU A 307 -3.70 8.02 24.35
N ARG A 308 -3.69 7.43 23.18
CA ARG A 308 -2.48 6.85 22.61
C ARG A 308 -1.75 7.80 21.66
N GLY A 309 -2.15 9.09 21.63
CA GLY A 309 -1.45 10.10 20.85
C GLY A 309 -2.10 10.44 19.53
N ALA A 310 -3.16 9.76 19.16
CA ALA A 310 -3.96 10.07 17.97
C ALA A 310 -3.21 9.93 16.62
N GLY A 311 -2.11 9.20 16.61
CA GLY A 311 -1.42 8.92 15.35
C GLY A 311 -2.19 7.97 14.48
N SER A 312 -1.76 7.81 13.23
CA SER A 312 -2.43 6.90 12.32
C SER A 312 -1.44 6.20 11.40
N LEU A 313 -1.82 5.01 10.96
CA LEU A 313 -1.08 4.30 9.94
C LEU A 313 -2.09 3.78 8.92
N THR A 314 -2.01 4.31 7.71
CA THR A 314 -2.91 3.99 6.61
C THR A 314 -2.23 3.00 5.69
N ALA A 315 -2.94 1.96 5.27
CA ALA A 315 -2.37 0.96 4.38
C ALA A 315 -2.99 1.02 3.01
N LEU A 316 -2.15 0.99 1.98
CA LEU A 316 -2.55 0.79 0.60
C LEU A 316 -1.91 -0.50 0.11
N PRO A 317 -2.49 -1.64 0.44
CA PRO A 317 -2.00 -2.90 -0.13
C PRO A 317 -2.38 -3.00 -1.60
N ILE A 318 -1.48 -3.59 -2.39
CA ILE A 318 -1.71 -3.77 -3.81
C ILE A 318 -1.79 -5.26 -4.08
N ILE A 319 -2.78 -5.67 -4.86
CA ILE A 319 -2.99 -7.05 -5.28
C ILE A 319 -3.14 -7.08 -6.79
N GLU A 320 -2.46 -8.02 -7.42
CA GLU A 320 -2.56 -8.21 -8.86
C GLU A 320 -3.55 -9.34 -9.15
N THR A 321 -4.50 -9.05 -10.05
CA THR A 321 -5.43 -10.08 -10.51
C THR A 321 -4.97 -10.63 -11.85
N GLN A 322 -5.56 -11.75 -12.25
CA GLN A 322 -5.38 -12.33 -13.57
C GLN A 322 -6.72 -12.28 -14.28
N ALA A 323 -6.76 -11.57 -15.41
CA ALA A 323 -7.99 -11.42 -16.21
C ALA A 323 -9.16 -10.88 -15.39
N GLY A 324 -8.86 -10.00 -14.45
CA GLY A 324 -9.89 -9.35 -13.64
C GLY A 324 -10.54 -10.24 -12.60
N ASP A 325 -9.99 -11.40 -12.31
CA ASP A 325 -10.63 -12.40 -11.43
C ASP A 325 -10.40 -12.03 -9.97
N VAL A 326 -11.36 -11.35 -9.36
CA VAL A 326 -11.31 -11.00 -7.94
C VAL A 326 -11.77 -12.15 -7.04
N SER A 327 -12.26 -13.24 -7.63
CA SER A 327 -12.69 -14.40 -6.85
C SER A 327 -11.57 -15.38 -6.56
N ALA A 328 -10.37 -15.15 -7.11
CA ALA A 328 -9.21 -15.98 -6.81
C ALA A 328 -8.89 -15.88 -5.30
N TYR A 329 -8.07 -16.81 -4.85
CA TYR A 329 -7.87 -17.01 -3.42
C TYR A 329 -7.29 -15.77 -2.72
N ILE A 330 -6.14 -15.30 -3.18
CA ILE A 330 -5.48 -14.18 -2.48
C ILE A 330 -6.29 -12.89 -2.61
N PRO A 331 -6.82 -12.52 -3.79
CA PRO A 331 -7.68 -11.33 -3.83
C PRO A 331 -8.86 -11.40 -2.86
N THR A 332 -9.54 -12.52 -2.78
CA THR A 332 -10.68 -12.68 -1.87
C THR A 332 -10.25 -12.45 -0.42
N ASN A 333 -9.12 -13.03 -0.03
CA ASN A 333 -8.62 -12.89 1.33
C ASN A 333 -8.32 -11.43 1.67
N VAL A 334 -7.66 -10.71 0.78
CA VAL A 334 -7.25 -9.35 1.09
C VAL A 334 -8.45 -8.40 1.05
N ILE A 335 -9.40 -8.63 0.16
CA ILE A 335 -10.63 -7.84 0.17
C ILE A 335 -11.31 -7.96 1.53
N SER A 336 -11.36 -9.10 2.12
CA SER A 336 -12.00 -9.27 3.42
C SER A 336 -11.22 -8.65 4.59
N UNK A 337 -10.01 -8.43 4.34
CA UNK A 337 -9.20 -7.90 5.31
C UNK A 337 -9.03 -6.47 5.24
N THR A 338 -9.71 -5.77 4.35
CA THR A 338 -9.54 -4.35 4.11
C THR A 338 -10.86 -3.60 4.30
N ASP A 339 -10.77 -2.28 4.30
CA ASP A 339 -11.94 -1.41 4.50
C ASP A 339 -12.47 -0.89 3.17
N GLY A 340 -12.24 -1.62 2.11
CA GLY A 340 -12.68 -1.27 0.79
C GLY A 340 -11.58 -1.52 -0.22
N GLN A 341 -11.93 -1.29 -1.48
CA GLN A 341 -10.98 -1.52 -2.57
C GLN A 341 -11.18 -0.54 -3.70
N ILE A 342 -10.08 -0.22 -4.38
CA ILE A 342 -10.07 0.55 -5.62
C ILE A 342 -9.77 -0.46 -6.71
N PHE A 343 -10.77 -0.73 -7.55
CA PHE A 343 -10.66 -1.74 -8.61
C PHE A 343 -10.28 -1.07 -9.91
N LEU A 344 -9.15 -1.49 -10.49
CA LEU A 344 -8.67 -0.95 -11.76
C LEU A 344 -8.97 -1.94 -12.87
N SER A 345 -9.55 -1.42 -13.94
CA SER A 345 -10.05 -2.22 -15.05
C SER A 345 -9.13 -2.07 -16.26
N SER A 346 -8.70 -3.22 -16.82
CA SER A 346 -7.91 -3.20 -18.05
C SER A 346 -8.71 -2.58 -19.20
N ASP A 347 -10.01 -2.88 -19.28
CA ASP A 347 -10.83 -2.32 -20.34
C ASP A 347 -10.89 -0.80 -20.26
N LEU A 348 -11.07 -0.25 -19.08
CA LEU A 348 -11.08 1.20 -18.92
C LEU A 348 -9.72 1.79 -19.25
N PHE A 349 -8.65 1.15 -18.78
CA PHE A 349 -7.31 1.64 -19.05
C PHE A 349 -7.03 1.72 -20.54
N ASN A 350 -7.40 0.66 -21.26
CA ASN A 350 -7.15 0.60 -22.69
C ASN A 350 -8.06 1.53 -23.49
N SER A 351 -9.20 1.92 -22.93
CA SER A 351 -10.09 2.89 -23.58
C SER A 351 -9.73 4.34 -23.27
N GLY A 352 -8.65 4.55 -22.51
CA GLY A 352 -8.17 5.91 -22.24
C GLY A 352 -8.69 6.53 -20.96
N ILE A 353 -9.43 5.79 -20.15
CA ILE A 353 -9.89 6.29 -18.86
C ILE A 353 -8.80 6.00 -17.83
N ARG A 354 -8.07 7.04 -17.45
CA ARG A 354 -6.93 6.91 -16.53
C ARG A 354 -6.97 8.04 -15.52
N PRO A 355 -6.97 7.70 -14.24
CA PRO A 355 -6.89 6.35 -13.64
C PRO A 355 -8.09 5.49 -14.03
N ALA A 356 -7.83 4.20 -14.21
CA ALA A 356 -8.82 3.28 -14.77
C ALA A 356 -9.70 2.68 -13.67
N ILE A 357 -10.28 3.53 -12.86
CA ILE A 357 -11.03 3.12 -11.69
C ILE A 357 -12.46 2.72 -12.10
N ASN A 358 -12.81 1.49 -11.76
CA ASN A 358 -14.18 1.03 -11.94
C ASN A 358 -14.96 1.45 -10.70
N VAL A 359 -15.70 2.56 -10.82
CA VAL A 359 -16.39 3.11 -9.65
C VAL A 359 -17.54 2.23 -9.17
N GLY A 360 -18.08 1.37 -10.06
CA GLY A 360 -19.12 0.46 -9.64
C GLY A 360 -18.65 -0.65 -8.73
N LEU A 361 -17.40 -1.10 -8.90
CA LEU A 361 -16.81 -2.16 -8.09
C LEU A 361 -15.94 -1.64 -6.95
N SER A 362 -15.63 -0.35 -6.96
CA SER A 362 -14.78 0.24 -5.94
C SER A 362 -15.62 0.71 -4.76
N VAL A 363 -15.08 0.52 -3.55
CA VAL A 363 -15.80 0.79 -2.31
C VAL A 363 -14.86 1.41 -1.31
N SER A 364 -15.33 2.42 -0.58
CA SER A 364 -14.68 2.88 0.64
C SER A 364 -15.68 2.71 1.77
N ARG A 365 -15.36 1.87 2.76
CA ARG A 365 -16.28 1.66 3.88
C ARG A 365 -16.26 2.81 4.86
N VAL A 366 -15.25 3.67 4.79
CA VAL A 366 -15.22 4.87 5.62
C VAL A 366 -16.06 5.98 4.98
N GLY A 367 -15.97 6.13 3.67
CA GLY A 367 -16.82 7.06 2.94
C GLY A 367 -16.65 8.51 3.36
N GLY A 368 -17.77 9.19 3.54
CA GLY A 368 -17.77 10.64 3.81
C GLY A 368 -17.05 11.05 5.10
N ALA A 369 -16.88 10.13 6.05
CA ALA A 369 -16.10 10.45 7.24
C ALA A 369 -14.65 10.76 6.90
N ALA A 370 -14.18 10.33 5.72
CA ALA A 370 -12.83 10.58 5.25
C ALA A 370 -12.76 11.73 4.25
N GLN A 371 -13.73 12.62 4.26
CA GLN A 371 -13.73 13.75 3.32
C GLN A 371 -13.93 15.06 4.06
N VAL A 372 -13.23 16.10 3.60
CA VAL A 372 -13.55 17.44 4.06
C VAL A 372 -14.97 17.79 3.61
N LYS A 373 -15.62 18.66 4.34
CA LYS A 373 -17.03 18.96 4.07
C LYS A 373 -17.25 19.47 2.65
N ALA A 374 -16.35 20.32 2.15
CA ALA A 374 -16.47 20.83 0.79
C ALA A 374 -16.47 19.70 -0.22
N MET A 375 -15.65 18.69 -0.03
CA MET A 375 -15.60 17.54 -0.92
C MET A 375 -16.90 16.73 -0.82
N LYS A 376 -17.42 16.54 0.39
CA LYS A 376 -18.71 15.86 0.53
C LYS A 376 -19.81 16.59 -0.24
N GLN A 377 -19.79 17.92 -0.18
CA GLN A 377 -20.83 18.71 -0.84
C GLN A 377 -20.86 18.49 -2.36
N VAL A 378 -19.68 18.39 -2.99
CA VAL A 378 -19.64 18.20 -4.44
C VAL A 378 -19.66 16.71 -4.82
N ALA A 379 -19.14 15.83 -3.97
CA ALA A 379 -19.04 14.43 -4.32
C ALA A 379 -20.37 13.73 -4.30
N GLY A 380 -21.30 14.15 -3.43
CA GLY A 380 -22.65 13.58 -3.42
C GLY A 380 -23.33 13.72 -4.75
N THR A 381 -23.30 14.91 -5.32
CA THR A 381 -23.85 15.16 -6.64
C THR A 381 -23.10 14.38 -7.73
N UNK A 382 -21.83 14.29 -7.60
CA UNK A 382 -21.08 13.59 -8.51
C UNK A 382 -21.48 12.23 -8.66
N ARG A 383 -21.58 11.64 -7.49
CA ARG A 383 -21.94 10.22 -7.49
C ARG A 383 -23.33 9.98 -8.07
N LEU A 384 -24.29 10.81 -7.69
CA LEU A 384 -25.65 10.67 -8.19
C LEU A 384 -25.70 10.84 -9.71
N ASP A 385 -25.05 11.87 -10.23
CA ASP A 385 -25.06 12.11 -11.66
C ASP A 385 -24.38 10.97 -12.42
N LEU A 386 -23.30 10.44 -11.89
CA LEU A 386 -22.63 9.31 -12.54
C LEU A 386 -23.48 8.05 -12.50
N ALA A 387 -24.19 7.81 -11.41
CA ALA A 387 -25.08 6.66 -11.34
C ALA A 387 -26.19 6.76 -12.38
N GLN A 388 -26.77 7.95 -12.53
CA GLN A 388 -27.78 8.17 -13.56
C GLN A 388 -27.20 7.98 -14.95
N TYR A 389 -26.00 8.46 -15.18
CA TYR A 389 -25.33 8.28 -16.47
C TYR A 389 -25.14 6.80 -16.79
N ARG A 390 -24.72 6.02 -15.82
CA ARG A 390 -24.50 4.60 -16.06
C ARG A 390 -25.78 3.87 -16.41
N GLU A 391 -26.89 4.23 -15.76
CA GLU A 391 -28.17 3.65 -16.10
C GLU A 391 -28.58 3.95 -17.53
N LYS A 392 -28.22 5.13 -18.03
CA LYS A 392 -28.64 5.57 -19.37
C LYS A 392 -27.56 5.32 -20.43
N GLU A 393 -26.41 4.83 -20.05
CA GLU A 393 -25.28 4.71 -20.98
C GLU A 393 -25.59 3.79 -22.15
N ALA A 394 -26.40 2.75 -21.91
CA ALA A 394 -26.80 1.83 -22.97
C ALA A 394 -27.63 2.53 -24.07
N PHE A 395 -28.25 3.65 -23.76
CA PHE A 395 -29.05 4.39 -24.72
C PHE A 395 -28.25 5.45 -25.48
N ALA A 396 -26.96 5.62 -25.18
CA ALA A 396 -26.18 6.68 -25.80
C ALA A 396 -26.10 6.55 -27.32
N GLN A 397 -26.13 5.33 -27.83
CA GLN A 397 -26.08 5.09 -29.26
C GLN A 397 -27.36 5.46 -29.98
N PHE A 398 -28.45 5.70 -29.25
CA PHE A 398 -29.71 6.12 -29.82
C PHE A 398 -29.99 7.61 -29.58
N GLY A 399 -28.96 8.40 -29.46
CA GLY A 399 -29.04 9.76 -28.93
C GLY A 399 -30.07 10.66 -29.54
N SER A 400 -30.30 10.56 -30.87
CA SER A 400 -31.25 11.44 -31.53
C SER A 400 -32.71 11.07 -31.24
N ASP A 401 -32.94 9.87 -30.73
CA ASP A 401 -34.28 9.40 -30.44
C ASP A 401 -34.68 9.57 -28.97
N LEU A 402 -33.78 10.12 -28.15
CA LEU A 402 -33.99 10.23 -26.71
C LEU A 402 -34.66 11.57 -26.36
N ASP A 403 -35.36 11.57 -25.24
CA ASP A 403 -35.93 12.81 -24.75
C ASP A 403 -34.82 13.74 -24.25
N GLN A 404 -35.19 15.01 -24.08
CA GLN A 404 -34.24 16.03 -23.72
C GLN A 404 -33.58 15.79 -22.37
N ALA A 405 -34.34 15.31 -21.39
CA ALA A 405 -33.81 15.06 -20.06
C ALA A 405 -32.75 13.98 -20.10
N THR A 406 -33.00 12.90 -20.85
CA THR A 406 -32.02 11.82 -20.98
C THR A 406 -30.77 12.30 -21.73
N GLN A 407 -30.94 13.11 -22.78
CA GLN A 407 -29.79 13.67 -23.49
C GLN A 407 -28.93 14.52 -22.59
N ARG A 408 -29.54 15.32 -21.69
CA ARG A 408 -28.81 16.12 -20.74
C ARG A 408 -28.05 15.25 -19.75
N GLN A 409 -28.68 14.19 -19.25
CA GLN A 409 -28.00 13.28 -18.33
C GLN A 409 -26.81 12.61 -18.97
N LEU A 410 -26.92 12.22 -20.24
CA LEU A 410 -25.82 11.63 -20.96
C LEU A 410 -24.70 12.62 -21.17
N ALA A 411 -25.02 13.85 -21.56
CA ALA A 411 -24.03 14.89 -21.76
C ALA A 411 -23.28 15.20 -20.46
N ARG A 412 -24.04 15.35 -19.37
CA ARG A 412 -23.44 15.61 -18.06
C ARG A 412 -22.53 14.48 -17.65
N GLY A 413 -22.99 13.23 -17.78
CA GLY A 413 -22.21 12.08 -17.39
C GLY A 413 -20.93 11.95 -18.17
N GLN A 414 -20.98 12.20 -19.49
CA GLN A 414 -19.76 12.17 -20.31
C GLN A 414 -18.73 13.18 -19.81
N ARG A 415 -19.20 14.39 -19.43
CA ARG A 415 -18.30 15.41 -18.91
C ARG A 415 -17.73 15.02 -17.56
N LEU A 416 -18.53 14.40 -16.70
CA LEU A 416 -18.06 13.95 -15.41
C LEU A 416 -17.00 12.87 -15.55
N VAL A 417 -17.20 11.91 -16.46
CA VAL A 417 -16.18 10.90 -16.71
C VAL A 417 -14.89 11.55 -17.19
N GLU A 418 -15.01 12.50 -18.10
CA GLU A 418 -13.85 13.16 -18.66
C GLU A 418 -13.08 13.96 -17.61
N ILE A 419 -13.82 14.69 -16.74
CA ILE A 419 -13.16 15.55 -15.75
C ILE A 419 -12.43 14.72 -14.68
N LEU A 420 -12.83 13.48 -14.46
CA LEU A 420 -12.16 12.62 -13.49
C LEU A 420 -10.86 12.05 -14.01
N LYS A 421 -10.58 12.13 -15.30
CA LYS A 421 -9.29 11.73 -15.83
C LYS A 421 -8.21 12.65 -15.30
N GLN A 422 -7.03 12.09 -15.10
CA GLN A 422 -5.93 12.86 -14.52
C GLN A 422 -4.61 12.23 -14.94
N PRO A 423 -3.63 13.04 -15.40
CA PRO A 423 -2.32 12.47 -15.76
C PRO A 423 -1.58 11.97 -14.54
N GLN A 424 -0.68 11.02 -14.76
CA GLN A 424 0.21 10.52 -13.71
C GLN A 424 1.12 11.65 -13.21
N TYR A 425 1.43 11.57 -11.92
CA TYR A 425 2.42 12.45 -11.27
C TYR A 425 1.98 13.90 -11.23
N GLN A 426 0.67 14.12 -11.29
CA GLN A 426 0.08 15.45 -11.17
C GLN A 426 -1.07 15.42 -10.17
N PRO A 427 -0.77 15.08 -8.92
CA PRO A 427 -1.83 15.15 -7.91
C PRO A 427 -2.29 16.59 -7.71
N MET A 428 -3.55 16.73 -7.34
CA MET A 428 -4.21 18.03 -7.29
C MET A 428 -4.63 18.33 -5.85
N PRO A 429 -4.37 19.54 -5.33
CA PRO A 429 -4.86 19.89 -3.99
C PRO A 429 -6.37 19.73 -3.91
N TRP A 430 -6.86 19.37 -2.72
CA TRP A 430 -8.28 19.05 -2.59
C TRP A 430 -9.17 20.24 -2.96
N VAL A 431 -8.74 21.47 -2.65
CA VAL A 431 -9.60 22.61 -2.95
C VAL A 431 -9.74 22.79 -4.47
N ASP A 432 -8.68 22.50 -5.23
CA ASP A 432 -8.78 22.56 -6.69
C ASP A 432 -9.67 21.45 -7.23
N GLN A 433 -9.61 20.26 -6.62
CA GLN A 433 -10.51 19.17 -6.99
C GLN A 433 -11.97 19.56 -6.79
N VAL A 434 -12.26 20.17 -5.63
CA VAL A 434 -13.60 20.57 -5.28
C VAL A 434 -14.14 21.60 -6.29
N VAL A 435 -13.31 22.58 -6.63
CA VAL A 435 -13.68 23.62 -7.56
C VAL A 435 -13.95 23.03 -8.96
N SER A 436 -13.10 22.11 -9.38
CA SER A 436 -13.26 21.45 -10.68
C SER A 436 -14.55 20.63 -10.73
N ILE A 437 -14.79 19.83 -9.69
CA ILE A 437 -16.00 18.99 -9.66
C ILE A 437 -17.25 19.86 -9.55
N PHE A 438 -17.17 20.95 -8.80
CA PHE A 438 -18.28 21.89 -8.70
C PHE A 438 -18.67 22.42 -10.08
N ALA A 439 -17.69 22.80 -10.89
CA ALA A 439 -17.96 23.30 -12.24
C ALA A 439 -18.69 22.25 -13.07
N ALA A 440 -18.24 21.00 -12.96
CA ALA A 440 -18.84 19.91 -13.75
C ALA A 440 -20.26 19.59 -13.28
N THR A 441 -20.47 19.53 -11.97
CA THR A 441 -21.79 19.12 -11.46
C THR A 441 -22.82 20.25 -11.54
N ASN A 442 -22.39 21.48 -11.69
CA ASN A 442 -23.30 22.62 -11.81
C ASN A 442 -23.53 23.05 -13.27
N GLY A 443 -23.14 22.21 -14.21
CA GLY A 443 -23.53 22.40 -15.60
C GLY A 443 -22.64 23.28 -16.44
N TYR A 444 -21.53 23.76 -15.88
CA TYR A 444 -20.68 24.71 -16.63
C TYR A 444 -19.86 24.04 -17.72
N LEU A 445 -19.80 22.71 -17.73
CA LEU A 445 -19.09 21.99 -18.78
C LEU A 445 -20.04 21.38 -19.81
N ASP A 446 -21.34 21.46 -19.60
CA ASP A 446 -22.29 20.72 -20.43
C ASP A 446 -22.22 21.11 -21.91
N GLU A 447 -21.93 22.38 -22.19
CA GLU A 447 -21.87 22.86 -23.57
C GLU A 447 -20.49 22.80 -24.18
N GLN A 448 -19.48 22.41 -23.40
CA GLN A 448 -18.11 22.36 -23.91
C GLN A 448 -17.86 21.03 -24.64
N PRO A 449 -17.05 21.08 -25.73
CA PRO A 449 -16.64 19.82 -26.35
C PRO A 449 -15.83 18.98 -25.40
N LEU A 450 -15.95 17.66 -25.51
CA LEU A 450 -15.20 16.77 -24.60
C LEU A 450 -13.71 17.02 -24.68
N ASN A 451 -13.17 17.30 -25.87
CA ASN A 451 -11.74 17.49 -26.01
C ASN A 451 -11.26 18.85 -25.50
N ALA A 452 -12.17 19.72 -25.08
CA ALA A 452 -11.81 21.00 -24.48
C ALA A 452 -11.79 20.97 -22.96
N LEU A 453 -12.22 19.89 -22.33
CA LEU A 453 -12.40 19.89 -20.88
C LEU A 453 -11.09 19.96 -20.12
N SER A 454 -10.05 19.32 -20.61
CA SER A 454 -8.73 19.42 -19.96
C SER A 454 -8.21 20.86 -19.96
N LYS A 455 -8.37 21.52 -21.09
CA LYS A 455 -7.96 22.93 -21.21
C LYS A 455 -8.83 23.80 -20.29
N PHE A 456 -10.12 23.55 -20.29
CA PHE A 456 -11.05 24.30 -19.43
C PHE A 456 -10.63 24.19 -17.97
N GLU A 457 -10.38 22.96 -17.53
CA GLU A 457 -10.00 22.74 -16.12
C GLU A 457 -8.70 23.46 -15.78
N THR A 458 -7.68 23.29 -16.62
CA THR A 458 -6.39 23.91 -16.37
C THR A 458 -6.53 25.43 -16.30
N GLU A 459 -7.22 26.03 -17.26
CA GLU A 459 -7.35 27.46 -17.30
C GLU A 459 -8.27 28.01 -16.21
N PHE A 460 -9.33 27.27 -15.88
CA PHE A 460 -10.21 27.74 -14.81
C PHE A 460 -9.53 27.68 -13.47
N LEU A 461 -8.79 26.61 -13.18
CA LEU A 461 -8.06 26.53 -11.92
C LEU A 461 -7.03 27.65 -11.84
N ASN A 462 -6.34 27.95 -12.93
CA ASN A 462 -5.41 29.07 -12.96
C ASN A 462 -6.12 30.41 -12.72
N PHE A 463 -7.30 30.58 -13.34
CA PHE A 463 -8.10 31.78 -13.14
C PHE A 463 -8.48 31.95 -11.68
N VAL A 464 -8.89 30.87 -11.03
CA VAL A 464 -9.26 30.94 -9.61
C VAL A 464 -8.04 31.27 -8.75
N GLN A 465 -6.90 30.64 -9.05
CA GLN A 465 -5.70 30.90 -8.26
C GLN A 465 -5.19 32.33 -8.39
N THR A 466 -5.32 32.92 -9.57
CA THR A 466 -4.72 34.24 -9.82
C THR A 466 -5.73 35.38 -9.66
N LYS A 467 -6.96 35.19 -10.05
CA LYS A 467 -7.96 36.27 -10.03
C LYS A 467 -8.97 36.13 -8.90
N LYS A 468 -9.13 34.96 -8.35
CA LYS A 468 -10.08 34.68 -7.27
C LYS A 468 -9.39 34.02 -6.09
N ALA A 469 -8.16 34.45 -5.81
CA ALA A 469 -7.36 33.84 -4.76
C ALA A 469 -8.05 33.91 -3.39
N ASP A 470 -8.76 35.03 -3.13
CA ASP A 470 -9.45 35.17 -1.83
C ASP A 470 -10.57 34.15 -1.70
N LEU A 471 -11.29 33.88 -2.78
CA LEU A 471 -12.35 32.85 -2.75
C LEU A 471 -11.75 31.48 -2.48
N ARG A 472 -10.69 31.15 -3.20
CA ARG A 472 -10.03 29.85 -3.00
C ARG A 472 -9.56 29.69 -1.56
N LYS A 473 -8.94 30.74 -1.02
CA LYS A 473 -8.43 30.70 0.33
C LYS A 473 -9.57 30.56 1.35
N SER A 474 -10.69 31.22 1.12
CA SER A 474 -11.81 31.14 2.04
C SER A 474 -12.40 29.72 2.08
N ILE A 475 -12.50 29.05 0.92
CA ILE A 475 -12.95 27.66 0.88
C ILE A 475 -11.98 26.76 1.60
N GLU A 476 -10.69 26.97 1.35
CA GLU A 476 -9.65 26.12 1.95
C GLU A 476 -9.66 26.25 3.47
N GLU A 477 -9.76 27.48 3.98
CA GLU A 477 -9.73 27.71 5.42
C GLU A 477 -11.01 27.23 6.10
N ALA A 478 -12.16 27.43 5.47
CA ALA A 478 -13.43 27.00 6.03
C ALA A 478 -13.64 25.50 5.94
N GLY A 479 -13.02 24.86 4.95
CA GLY A 479 -13.25 23.43 4.70
C GLY A 479 -14.61 23.12 4.15
N LYS A 480 -15.34 24.15 3.71
CA LYS A 480 -16.69 23.96 3.17
C LYS A 480 -17.00 25.08 2.20
N ILE A 481 -18.04 24.85 1.40
CA ILE A 481 -18.58 25.87 0.51
C ILE A 481 -19.87 26.38 1.16
N ASP A 482 -19.80 27.54 1.79
CA ASP A 482 -21.01 28.15 2.34
C ASP A 482 -21.78 28.90 1.25
N ASP A 483 -22.91 29.52 1.63
CA ASP A 483 -23.75 30.17 0.63
C ASP A 483 -23.02 31.31 -0.08
N ALA A 484 -22.20 32.07 0.66
CA ALA A 484 -21.44 33.16 0.06
C ALA A 484 -20.40 32.62 -0.92
N ALA A 485 -19.69 31.57 -0.53
CA ALA A 485 -18.68 30.97 -1.40
C ALA A 485 -19.31 30.36 -2.64
N GLU A 486 -20.47 29.73 -2.48
CA GLU A 486 -21.18 29.17 -3.63
C GLU A 486 -21.56 30.26 -4.63
N THR A 487 -22.08 31.36 -4.13
CA THR A 487 -22.47 32.48 -5.00
C THR A 487 -21.25 33.03 -5.74
N GLU A 488 -20.14 33.23 -5.01
CA GLU A 488 -18.91 33.74 -5.63
C GLU A 488 -18.34 32.76 -6.64
N LEU A 489 -18.42 31.48 -6.36
CA LEU A 489 -17.88 30.46 -7.26
C LEU A 489 -18.70 30.42 -8.55
N LYS A 490 -20.03 30.51 -8.45
CA LYS A 490 -20.87 30.56 -9.63
C LYS A 490 -20.61 31.82 -10.44
N SER A 491 -20.41 32.94 -9.77
CA SER A 491 -20.10 34.19 -10.46
C SER A 491 -18.75 34.07 -11.19
N ALA A 492 -17.76 33.47 -10.55
CA ALA A 492 -16.47 33.25 -11.18
C ALA A 492 -16.57 32.36 -12.40
N LEU A 493 -17.40 31.31 -12.32
CA LEU A 493 -17.60 30.42 -13.45
C LEU A 493 -18.32 31.13 -14.60
N ASP A 494 -19.34 31.93 -14.29
CA ASP A 494 -20.01 32.72 -15.32
C ASP A 494 -19.03 33.63 -16.06
N GLU A 495 -18.19 34.30 -15.29
CA GLU A 495 -17.18 35.18 -15.87
C GLU A 495 -16.20 34.41 -16.73
N PHE A 496 -15.71 33.28 -16.23
CA PHE A 496 -14.70 32.51 -16.94
C PHE A 496 -15.26 31.91 -18.23
N VAL A 497 -16.47 31.37 -18.18
CA VAL A 497 -17.05 30.71 -19.36
C VAL A 497 -17.23 31.70 -20.50
N GLN A 498 -17.59 32.96 -20.20
CA GLN A 498 -17.76 33.96 -21.24
C GLN A 498 -16.44 34.25 -21.95
N ALA A 499 -15.31 34.15 -21.26
CA ALA A 499 -14.02 34.43 -21.83
C ALA A 499 -13.32 33.21 -22.41
N PHE A 500 -13.80 32.01 -22.08
CA PHE A 500 -13.09 30.79 -22.48
C PHE A 500 -13.31 30.49 -23.95
N SER A 501 -12.22 30.12 -24.61
CA SER A 501 -12.23 29.71 -26.01
C SER A 501 -11.70 28.29 -26.10
N ALA A 502 -12.52 27.39 -26.61
CA ALA A 502 -12.20 25.96 -26.69
C ALA A 502 -10.99 25.66 -27.59
#